data_c9d259d9164adf5ed43415141a199cb9
#
_entry.id   c9d259d9164adf5ed43415141a199cb9
#
_cell.length_a   1.000
_cell.length_b   1.000
_cell.length_c   1.000
_cell.angle_alpha   90.00
_cell.angle_beta   90.00
_cell.angle_gamma   90.00
#
_symmetry.space_group_name_H-M   'P 1'
#
loop_
_entity.id
_entity.type
_entity.pdbx_description
1 polymer ?
#
loop_
_entity_poly.entity_id
_entity_poly.type
_entity_poly.pdbx_seq_one_letter_code
_entity_poly.pdbx_strand_id
1 'polypeptide(L)'
;MVVFCVLCQLIKMPKNTGSDYPHVRGLTRGLDLLRAMNVQENGRASLADLVQATGLHRTTVRRLLETLIADGYVRRSESDSLYCLALNVRALADGFREEDWIAAIVAPALSALLQTVVWPSDLSTPQGAFLVVRESTHRFSPLSFHRAMVGKRLPMLLTAAGRAFLTSCSDEQREEILHLAKSGNDDQARLAADPRFVANVLERTREMGFGSNDGEWTSQHKIGAIALPILHHGVPVGVINVVYLNQAVTLKEAVRRFLPVLKHTIKLVEAQLSELPSLQNQ
;
A
#
# COMPACT_ATOMS: atom_id res chain seq x y z
N MET A 1 -19.91 -28.49 0.34
CA MET A 1 -20.90 -27.57 -0.22
C MET A 1 -21.34 -26.51 0.80
N VAL A 2 -20.40 -25.86 1.53
CA VAL A 2 -20.72 -24.82 2.55
C VAL A 2 -19.68 -23.69 2.59
N VAL A 3 -18.68 -23.67 1.70
CA VAL A 3 -17.58 -22.66 1.71
C VAL A 3 -17.90 -21.41 0.89
N PHE A 4 -18.99 -21.40 0.13
CA PHE A 4 -19.30 -20.36 -0.89
C PHE A 4 -19.96 -19.09 -0.34
N CYS A 5 -20.34 -19.02 0.93
CA CYS A 5 -21.17 -17.91 1.44
C CYS A 5 -20.38 -16.81 2.19
N VAL A 6 -19.11 -17.01 2.54
CA VAL A 6 -18.37 -16.08 3.41
C VAL A 6 -17.66 -14.98 2.60
N LEU A 7 -17.21 -15.25 1.38
CA LEU A 7 -16.50 -14.29 0.54
C LEU A 7 -17.37 -13.16 -0.03
N CYS A 8 -18.66 -13.38 -0.20
CA CYS A 8 -19.58 -12.37 -0.75
C CYS A 8 -19.96 -11.25 0.24
N GLN A 9 -19.68 -11.41 1.55
CA GLN A 9 -19.97 -10.40 2.59
C GLN A 9 -18.80 -9.43 2.86
N LEU A 10 -17.61 -9.69 2.35
CA LEU A 10 -16.37 -8.97 2.72
C LEU A 10 -16.05 -7.73 1.88
N ILE A 11 -16.79 -7.43 0.81
CA ILE A 11 -16.56 -6.22 0.00
C ILE A 11 -17.60 -5.13 0.30
N LYS A 12 -17.88 -4.90 1.57
CA LYS A 12 -18.53 -3.63 1.97
C LYS A 12 -17.44 -2.65 2.40
N MET A 13 -16.91 -1.89 1.46
CA MET A 13 -16.23 -0.63 1.79
C MET A 13 -17.08 0.16 2.78
N PRO A 14 -16.49 0.80 3.82
CA PRO A 14 -17.25 1.67 4.69
C PRO A 14 -17.98 2.69 3.82
N LYS A 15 -19.30 2.70 3.89
CA LYS A 15 -20.12 3.70 3.19
C LYS A 15 -19.74 5.04 3.79
N ASN A 16 -19.10 5.88 3.00
CA ASN A 16 -18.87 7.28 3.36
C ASN A 16 -20.26 7.92 3.53
N THR A 17 -20.69 8.06 4.77
CA THR A 17 -22.04 8.54 5.15
C THR A 17 -22.17 10.06 5.10
N GLY A 18 -21.20 10.77 4.50
CA GLY A 18 -21.13 12.23 4.46
C GLY A 18 -21.48 12.89 3.11
N SER A 19 -22.18 12.21 2.20
CA SER A 19 -22.61 12.85 0.95
C SER A 19 -23.98 13.51 1.12
N ASP A 20 -24.06 14.82 0.85
CA ASP A 20 -25.32 15.59 0.81
C ASP A 20 -26.21 15.21 -0.40
N TYR A 21 -25.73 14.37 -1.30
CA TYR A 21 -26.45 13.96 -2.52
C TYR A 21 -26.98 12.54 -2.42
N PRO A 22 -28.23 12.29 -2.90
CA PRO A 22 -28.82 10.95 -2.92
C PRO A 22 -28.02 10.02 -3.84
N HIS A 23 -27.74 8.82 -3.36
CA HIS A 23 -27.05 7.79 -4.13
C HIS A 23 -27.85 7.39 -5.39
N VAL A 24 -27.13 7.31 -6.53
CA VAL A 24 -27.70 6.80 -7.79
C VAL A 24 -27.76 5.26 -7.72
N ARG A 25 -28.91 4.72 -7.28
CA ARG A 25 -29.11 3.29 -7.05
C ARG A 25 -28.78 2.41 -8.27
N GLY A 26 -29.04 2.92 -9.50
CA GLY A 26 -28.71 2.20 -10.74
C GLY A 26 -27.21 1.96 -10.89
N LEU A 27 -26.40 2.99 -10.63
CA LEU A 27 -24.94 2.90 -10.68
C LEU A 27 -24.40 1.92 -9.63
N THR A 28 -24.86 2.05 -8.37
CA THR A 28 -24.46 1.13 -7.30
C THR A 28 -24.72 -0.33 -7.68
N ARG A 29 -25.92 -0.64 -8.18
CA ARG A 29 -26.29 -1.99 -8.60
C ARG A 29 -25.48 -2.49 -9.79
N GLY A 30 -25.14 -1.61 -10.74
CA GLY A 30 -24.25 -1.95 -11.87
C GLY A 30 -22.84 -2.32 -11.41
N LEU A 31 -22.27 -1.53 -10.49
CA LEU A 31 -20.97 -1.83 -9.88
C LEU A 31 -20.99 -3.12 -9.05
N ASP A 32 -22.05 -3.36 -8.28
CA ASP A 32 -22.21 -4.60 -7.51
C ASP A 32 -22.29 -5.83 -8.43
N LEU A 33 -22.92 -5.67 -9.60
CA LEU A 33 -22.99 -6.73 -10.60
C LEU A 33 -21.61 -7.03 -11.22
N LEU A 34 -20.82 -6.02 -11.57
CA LEU A 34 -19.45 -6.21 -12.06
C LEU A 34 -18.57 -6.88 -11.00
N ARG A 35 -18.68 -6.48 -9.72
CA ARG A 35 -17.97 -7.14 -8.61
C ARG A 35 -18.38 -8.61 -8.46
N ALA A 36 -19.69 -8.90 -8.56
CA ALA A 36 -20.18 -10.26 -8.49
C ALA A 36 -19.65 -11.13 -9.65
N MET A 37 -19.49 -10.57 -10.84
CA MET A 37 -18.87 -11.27 -11.97
C MET A 37 -17.37 -11.49 -11.76
N ASN A 38 -16.66 -10.52 -11.19
CA ASN A 38 -15.21 -10.59 -11.01
C ASN A 38 -14.77 -11.71 -10.04
N VAL A 39 -15.62 -12.11 -9.09
CA VAL A 39 -15.34 -13.21 -8.15
C VAL A 39 -15.74 -14.58 -8.68
N GLN A 40 -16.38 -14.66 -9.85
CA GLN A 40 -16.72 -15.93 -10.50
C GLN A 40 -15.51 -16.48 -11.26
N GLU A 41 -15.47 -17.78 -11.41
CA GLU A 41 -14.41 -18.45 -12.13
C GLU A 41 -14.26 -17.87 -13.55
N ASN A 42 -13.05 -17.41 -13.87
CA ASN A 42 -12.71 -16.76 -15.14
C ASN A 42 -13.60 -15.52 -15.51
N GLY A 43 -14.18 -14.86 -14.52
CA GLY A 43 -15.06 -13.70 -14.76
C GLY A 43 -16.33 -14.05 -15.58
N ARG A 44 -16.82 -15.31 -15.49
CA ARG A 44 -17.96 -15.84 -16.27
C ARG A 44 -19.10 -16.26 -15.35
N ALA A 45 -20.31 -15.88 -15.67
CA ALA A 45 -21.47 -16.20 -14.86
C ALA A 45 -22.73 -16.37 -15.71
N SER A 46 -23.65 -17.21 -15.25
CA SER A 46 -25.03 -17.24 -15.78
C SER A 46 -25.87 -16.12 -15.16
N LEU A 47 -27.02 -15.83 -15.79
CA LEU A 47 -27.98 -14.90 -15.21
C LEU A 47 -28.46 -15.36 -13.82
N ALA A 48 -28.57 -16.68 -13.59
CA ALA A 48 -29.02 -17.24 -12.32
C ALA A 48 -27.98 -17.01 -11.21
N ASP A 49 -26.69 -17.24 -11.49
CA ASP A 49 -25.60 -17.02 -10.55
C ASP A 49 -25.54 -15.55 -10.11
N LEU A 50 -25.71 -14.63 -11.07
CA LEU A 50 -25.69 -13.20 -10.80
C LEU A 50 -26.89 -12.72 -9.99
N VAL A 51 -28.08 -13.29 -10.23
CA VAL A 51 -29.26 -13.05 -9.40
C VAL A 51 -29.03 -13.53 -7.97
N GLN A 52 -28.46 -14.72 -7.80
CA GLN A 52 -28.14 -15.27 -6.48
C GLN A 52 -27.06 -14.43 -5.78
N ALA A 53 -25.99 -14.06 -6.47
CA ALA A 53 -24.86 -13.32 -5.89
C ALA A 53 -25.24 -11.88 -5.48
N THR A 54 -26.10 -11.21 -6.26
CA THR A 54 -26.48 -9.81 -6.02
C THR A 54 -27.75 -9.64 -5.18
N GLY A 55 -28.58 -10.68 -5.07
CA GLY A 55 -29.91 -10.61 -4.46
C GLY A 55 -30.91 -9.71 -5.22
N LEU A 56 -30.56 -9.29 -6.43
CA LEU A 56 -31.42 -8.43 -7.26
C LEU A 56 -32.46 -9.27 -8.04
N HIS A 57 -33.62 -8.66 -8.33
CA HIS A 57 -34.62 -9.31 -9.16
C HIS A 57 -34.07 -9.58 -10.56
N ARG A 58 -34.46 -10.73 -11.17
CA ARG A 58 -33.96 -11.21 -12.47
C ARG A 58 -34.05 -10.16 -13.58
N THR A 59 -35.17 -9.41 -13.65
CA THR A 59 -35.35 -8.35 -14.64
C THR A 59 -34.39 -7.18 -14.45
N THR A 60 -34.07 -6.85 -13.20
CA THR A 60 -33.07 -5.80 -12.88
C THR A 60 -31.68 -6.23 -13.31
N VAL A 61 -31.27 -7.45 -12.97
CA VAL A 61 -29.96 -7.99 -13.39
C VAL A 61 -29.85 -8.00 -14.91
N ARG A 62 -30.91 -8.46 -15.62
CA ARG A 62 -30.89 -8.47 -17.08
C ARG A 62 -30.74 -7.07 -17.68
N ARG A 63 -31.49 -6.08 -17.20
CA ARG A 63 -31.39 -4.69 -17.68
C ARG A 63 -29.99 -4.10 -17.43
N LEU A 64 -29.38 -4.38 -16.28
CA LEU A 64 -28.01 -3.94 -15.98
C LEU A 64 -27.01 -4.61 -16.91
N LEU A 65 -27.14 -5.91 -17.17
CA LEU A 65 -26.29 -6.63 -18.11
C LEU A 65 -26.37 -6.07 -19.53
N GLU A 66 -27.60 -5.79 -20.02
CA GLU A 66 -27.80 -5.17 -21.34
C GLU A 66 -27.07 -3.79 -21.42
N THR A 67 -27.18 -2.97 -20.38
CA THR A 67 -26.46 -1.70 -20.32
C THR A 67 -24.94 -1.92 -20.34
N LEU A 68 -24.42 -2.85 -19.52
CA LEU A 68 -22.97 -3.14 -19.45
C LEU A 68 -22.44 -3.76 -20.75
N ILE A 69 -23.30 -4.48 -21.50
CA ILE A 69 -22.96 -4.98 -22.84
C ILE A 69 -22.89 -3.82 -23.83
N ALA A 70 -23.88 -2.94 -23.84
CA ALA A 70 -23.89 -1.77 -24.71
C ALA A 70 -22.69 -0.86 -24.48
N ASP A 71 -22.23 -0.73 -23.21
CA ASP A 71 -21.07 0.07 -22.84
C ASP A 71 -19.74 -0.72 -22.95
N GLY A 72 -19.76 -2.00 -23.37
CA GLY A 72 -18.57 -2.80 -23.62
C GLY A 72 -17.85 -3.33 -22.37
N TYR A 73 -18.46 -3.33 -21.19
CA TYR A 73 -17.90 -3.91 -19.95
C TYR A 73 -18.19 -5.39 -19.79
N VAL A 74 -19.28 -5.87 -20.42
CA VAL A 74 -19.69 -7.27 -20.41
C VAL A 74 -19.92 -7.70 -21.85
N ARG A 75 -19.67 -8.97 -22.15
CA ARG A 75 -20.08 -9.60 -23.40
C ARG A 75 -20.85 -10.89 -23.11
N ARG A 76 -21.73 -11.29 -23.99
CA ARG A 76 -22.37 -12.61 -23.96
C ARG A 76 -21.54 -13.58 -24.77
N SER A 77 -21.26 -14.73 -24.23
CA SER A 77 -20.58 -15.82 -24.94
C SER A 77 -21.57 -16.49 -25.88
N GLU A 78 -21.15 -16.73 -27.12
CA GLU A 78 -21.99 -17.38 -28.14
C GLU A 78 -22.13 -18.89 -27.90
N SER A 79 -21.08 -19.51 -27.30
CA SER A 79 -21.00 -20.96 -27.15
C SER A 79 -21.84 -21.51 -26.00
N ASP A 80 -22.02 -20.77 -24.91
CA ASP A 80 -22.65 -21.24 -23.66
C ASP A 80 -23.64 -20.27 -23.06
N SER A 81 -23.86 -19.14 -23.73
CA SER A 81 -24.76 -18.07 -23.30
C SER A 81 -24.44 -17.45 -21.95
N LEU A 82 -23.22 -17.67 -21.39
CA LEU A 82 -22.74 -17.02 -20.19
C LEU A 82 -22.37 -15.55 -20.45
N TYR A 83 -22.46 -14.75 -19.42
CA TYR A 83 -21.95 -13.38 -19.40
C TYR A 83 -20.49 -13.39 -18.97
N CYS A 84 -19.63 -12.66 -19.68
CA CYS A 84 -18.20 -12.58 -19.46
C CYS A 84 -17.77 -11.13 -19.30
N LEU A 85 -16.83 -10.84 -18.41
CA LEU A 85 -16.20 -9.53 -18.36
C LEU A 85 -15.47 -9.24 -19.69
N ALA A 86 -15.55 -8.00 -20.15
CA ALA A 86 -14.92 -7.53 -21.38
C ALA A 86 -13.70 -6.63 -21.07
N LEU A 87 -12.91 -6.31 -22.10
CA LEU A 87 -11.63 -5.60 -21.96
C LEU A 87 -11.77 -4.22 -21.28
N ASN A 88 -12.91 -3.54 -21.45
CA ASN A 88 -13.14 -2.23 -20.83
C ASN A 88 -13.12 -2.27 -19.29
N VAL A 89 -13.38 -3.42 -18.66
CA VAL A 89 -13.21 -3.58 -17.21
C VAL A 89 -11.74 -3.41 -16.80
N ARG A 90 -10.79 -3.91 -17.61
CA ARG A 90 -9.37 -3.74 -17.36
C ARG A 90 -8.95 -2.26 -17.51
N ALA A 91 -9.46 -1.58 -18.53
CA ALA A 91 -9.16 -0.18 -18.77
C ALA A 91 -9.61 0.75 -17.63
N LEU A 92 -10.56 0.35 -16.79
CA LEU A 92 -10.92 1.11 -15.57
C LEU A 92 -9.78 1.16 -14.55
N ALA A 93 -8.84 0.23 -14.60
CA ALA A 93 -7.70 0.17 -13.68
C ALA A 93 -6.45 0.88 -14.23
N ASP A 94 -6.41 1.30 -15.50
CA ASP A 94 -5.21 1.89 -16.12
C ASP A 94 -4.76 3.19 -15.44
N GLY A 95 -5.69 3.94 -14.85
CA GLY A 95 -5.39 5.14 -14.07
C GLY A 95 -5.12 4.89 -12.58
N PHE A 96 -5.26 3.65 -12.13
CA PHE A 96 -5.07 3.29 -10.73
C PHE A 96 -3.59 3.10 -10.43
N ARG A 97 -3.11 3.72 -9.36
CA ARG A 97 -1.74 3.57 -8.86
C ARG A 97 -1.82 3.06 -7.42
N GLU A 98 -1.25 1.88 -7.20
CA GLU A 98 -1.22 1.27 -5.86
C GLU A 98 -0.58 2.18 -4.81
N GLU A 99 0.46 2.91 -5.22
CA GLU A 99 1.17 3.81 -4.34
C GLU A 99 0.29 4.99 -3.86
N ASP A 100 -0.57 5.51 -4.73
CA ASP A 100 -1.48 6.61 -4.39
C ASP A 100 -2.60 6.13 -3.47
N TRP A 101 -3.06 4.91 -3.66
CA TRP A 101 -4.06 4.29 -2.81
C TRP A 101 -3.54 4.01 -1.39
N ILE A 102 -2.33 3.44 -1.26
CA ILE A 102 -1.67 3.25 0.04
C ILE A 102 -1.50 4.61 0.73
N ALA A 103 -1.08 5.65 -0.02
CA ALA A 103 -0.93 6.99 0.51
C ALA A 103 -2.24 7.54 1.07
N ALA A 104 -3.37 7.35 0.38
CA ALA A 104 -4.68 7.81 0.83
C ALA A 104 -5.13 7.15 2.14
N ILE A 105 -4.83 5.85 2.34
CA ILE A 105 -5.12 5.14 3.59
C ILE A 105 -4.21 5.59 4.73
N VAL A 106 -2.94 5.82 4.45
CA VAL A 106 -1.93 6.14 5.46
C VAL A 106 -1.96 7.61 5.89
N ALA A 107 -2.39 8.53 5.01
CA ALA A 107 -2.35 9.98 5.30
C ALA A 107 -3.06 10.39 6.62
N PRO A 108 -4.26 9.87 6.96
CA PRO A 108 -4.89 10.16 8.25
C PRO A 108 -4.06 9.66 9.45
N ALA A 109 -3.44 8.48 9.32
CA ALA A 109 -2.61 7.89 10.36
C ALA A 109 -1.31 8.69 10.57
N LEU A 110 -0.69 9.19 9.49
CA LEU A 110 0.47 10.10 9.58
C LEU A 110 0.10 11.41 10.26
N SER A 111 -1.09 11.95 9.98
CA SER A 111 -1.58 13.18 10.63
C SER A 111 -1.76 12.97 12.13
N ALA A 112 -2.33 11.84 12.56
CA ALA A 112 -2.46 11.48 13.97
C ALA A 112 -1.10 11.22 14.65
N LEU A 113 -0.17 10.57 13.94
CA LEU A 113 1.21 10.35 14.40
C LEU A 113 1.91 11.69 14.65
N LEU A 114 1.78 12.66 13.73
CA LEU A 114 2.35 13.99 13.88
C LEU A 114 1.85 14.71 15.14
N GLN A 115 0.56 14.63 15.47
CA GLN A 115 -0.01 15.24 16.67
C GLN A 115 0.64 14.72 17.96
N THR A 116 1.10 13.45 17.95
CA THR A 116 1.69 12.81 19.12
C THR A 116 3.19 13.01 19.19
N VAL A 117 3.92 12.82 18.08
CA VAL A 117 5.39 12.85 18.06
C VAL A 117 5.97 14.23 17.74
N VAL A 118 5.18 15.10 17.09
CA VAL A 118 5.53 16.45 16.61
C VAL A 118 6.59 16.45 15.50
N TRP A 119 7.51 15.49 15.49
CA TRP A 119 8.49 15.29 14.43
C TRP A 119 7.83 14.77 13.15
N PRO A 120 8.37 15.16 11.98
CA PRO A 120 7.81 14.73 10.71
C PRO A 120 7.93 13.22 10.49
N SER A 121 7.00 12.71 9.72
CA SER A 121 6.91 11.31 9.29
C SER A 121 6.58 11.22 7.82
N ASP A 122 7.08 10.19 7.15
CA ASP A 122 6.83 9.90 5.75
C ASP A 122 6.33 8.49 5.56
N LEU A 123 5.44 8.30 4.57
CA LEU A 123 5.19 7.02 3.91
C LEU A 123 6.07 6.92 2.68
N SER A 124 6.75 5.80 2.53
CA SER A 124 7.54 5.49 1.34
C SER A 124 7.23 4.10 0.82
N THR A 125 7.21 3.94 -0.52
CA THR A 125 7.00 2.65 -1.19
C THR A 125 8.20 2.27 -2.05
N PRO A 126 8.45 0.96 -2.33
CA PRO A 126 9.58 0.53 -3.11
C PRO A 126 9.44 0.93 -4.60
N GLN A 127 10.56 1.34 -5.19
CA GLN A 127 10.68 1.61 -6.62
C GLN A 127 12.10 1.31 -7.09
N GLY A 128 12.33 0.11 -7.61
CA GLY A 128 13.65 -0.38 -7.97
C GLY A 128 14.60 -0.41 -6.75
N ALA A 129 15.77 0.20 -6.87
CA ALA A 129 16.78 0.26 -5.80
C ALA A 129 16.53 1.34 -4.73
N PHE A 130 15.36 1.98 -4.70
CA PHE A 130 15.03 3.08 -3.81
C PHE A 130 13.65 2.91 -3.20
N LEU A 131 13.40 3.62 -2.10
CA LEU A 131 12.05 3.97 -1.70
C LEU A 131 11.70 5.35 -2.25
N VAL A 132 10.44 5.57 -2.59
CA VAL A 132 9.92 6.89 -2.99
C VAL A 132 8.91 7.35 -1.96
N VAL A 133 9.09 8.57 -1.47
CA VAL A 133 8.15 9.18 -0.52
C VAL A 133 6.83 9.47 -1.24
N ARG A 134 5.73 8.90 -0.75
CA ARG A 134 4.39 9.05 -1.32
C ARG A 134 3.53 10.03 -0.53
N GLU A 135 3.68 10.05 0.79
CA GLU A 135 2.98 10.97 1.68
C GLU A 135 3.95 11.47 2.76
N SER A 136 3.74 12.70 3.24
CA SER A 136 4.68 13.35 4.14
C SER A 136 4.02 14.41 5.02
N THR A 137 4.37 14.39 6.31
CA THR A 137 3.94 15.42 7.26
C THR A 137 4.96 16.55 7.44
N HIS A 138 6.04 16.56 6.69
CA HIS A 138 7.12 17.56 6.80
C HIS A 138 6.62 19.02 6.68
N ARG A 139 5.65 19.27 5.78
CA ARG A 139 5.07 20.61 5.59
C ARG A 139 4.25 21.11 6.78
N PHE A 140 3.77 20.18 7.62
CA PHE A 140 2.91 20.47 8.76
C PHE A 140 3.65 20.41 10.11
N SER A 141 4.81 19.78 10.16
CA SER A 141 5.62 19.71 11.38
C SER A 141 6.35 21.03 11.64
N PRO A 142 6.22 21.60 12.85
CA PRO A 142 6.98 22.81 13.23
C PRO A 142 8.49 22.51 13.38
N LEU A 143 8.87 21.24 13.54
CA LEU A 143 10.25 20.81 13.72
C LEU A 143 10.92 20.37 12.40
N SER A 144 10.22 20.49 11.27
CA SER A 144 10.74 20.12 9.97
C SER A 144 11.58 21.20 9.33
N PHE A 145 12.70 20.81 8.77
CA PHE A 145 13.58 21.65 7.94
C PHE A 145 13.50 21.31 6.44
N HIS A 146 12.83 20.23 6.06
CA HIS A 146 12.50 19.86 4.68
C HIS A 146 11.00 20.00 4.43
N ARG A 147 10.60 20.77 3.42
CA ARG A 147 9.18 21.00 3.14
C ARG A 147 8.62 20.21 1.95
N ALA A 148 9.49 19.75 1.06
CA ALA A 148 9.11 19.06 -0.18
C ALA A 148 9.74 17.65 -0.21
N MET A 149 9.10 16.71 0.47
CA MET A 149 9.58 15.33 0.55
C MET A 149 8.88 14.39 -0.43
N VAL A 150 7.61 14.62 -0.76
CA VAL A 150 6.87 13.77 -1.70
C VAL A 150 7.59 13.69 -3.05
N GLY A 151 7.76 12.48 -3.58
CA GLY A 151 8.52 12.17 -4.78
C GLY A 151 10.03 12.02 -4.57
N LYS A 152 10.57 12.31 -3.36
CA LYS A 152 12.00 12.09 -3.08
C LYS A 152 12.35 10.61 -3.02
N ARG A 153 13.50 10.27 -3.59
CA ARG A 153 14.06 8.91 -3.57
C ARG A 153 14.95 8.74 -2.35
N LEU A 154 14.71 7.69 -1.59
CA LEU A 154 15.45 7.33 -0.39
C LEU A 154 16.28 6.08 -0.67
N PRO A 155 17.62 6.12 -0.48
CA PRO A 155 18.48 4.94 -0.65
C PRO A 155 18.11 3.82 0.34
N MET A 156 18.08 2.57 -0.14
CA MET A 156 17.70 1.40 0.67
C MET A 156 18.68 1.12 1.82
N LEU A 157 19.96 1.24 1.60
CA LEU A 157 21.00 0.90 2.59
C LEU A 157 21.34 2.05 3.56
N LEU A 158 21.06 3.29 3.16
CA LEU A 158 21.50 4.48 3.90
C LEU A 158 20.42 5.09 4.79
N THR A 159 19.15 4.68 4.61
CA THR A 159 18.03 5.25 5.35
C THR A 159 17.37 4.24 6.27
N ALA A 160 16.79 4.72 7.37
CA ALA A 160 15.99 3.89 8.28
C ALA A 160 14.87 3.17 7.55
N ALA A 161 14.16 3.88 6.66
CA ALA A 161 13.07 3.32 5.87
C ALA A 161 13.55 2.19 4.95
N GLY A 162 14.64 2.40 4.21
CA GLY A 162 15.19 1.37 3.32
C GLY A 162 15.65 0.13 4.07
N ARG A 163 16.32 0.28 5.21
CA ARG A 163 16.75 -0.84 6.06
C ARG A 163 15.56 -1.63 6.60
N ALA A 164 14.50 -0.95 7.05
CA ALA A 164 13.27 -1.59 7.49
C ALA A 164 12.63 -2.40 6.36
N PHE A 165 12.59 -1.86 5.13
CA PHE A 165 12.05 -2.55 3.97
C PHE A 165 12.88 -3.78 3.61
N LEU A 166 14.21 -3.63 3.48
CA LEU A 166 15.12 -4.73 3.11
C LEU A 166 15.07 -5.91 4.09
N THR A 167 14.77 -5.67 5.35
CA THR A 167 14.67 -6.76 6.35
C THR A 167 13.31 -7.44 6.36
N SER A 168 12.29 -6.84 5.78
CA SER A 168 10.91 -7.35 5.75
C SER A 168 10.51 -7.99 4.43
N CYS A 169 11.19 -7.68 3.32
CA CYS A 169 10.92 -8.29 2.02
C CYS A 169 11.50 -9.72 1.91
N SER A 170 11.04 -10.47 0.90
CA SER A 170 11.57 -11.81 0.61
C SER A 170 13.06 -11.77 0.23
N ASP A 171 13.73 -12.92 0.30
CA ASP A 171 15.13 -13.01 -0.07
C ASP A 171 15.33 -12.70 -1.56
N GLU A 172 14.43 -13.17 -2.42
CA GLU A 172 14.45 -12.91 -3.87
C GLU A 172 14.30 -11.40 -4.15
N GLN A 173 13.32 -10.76 -3.53
CA GLN A 173 13.09 -9.31 -3.70
C GLN A 173 14.29 -8.51 -3.18
N ARG A 174 14.88 -8.93 -2.07
CA ARG A 174 16.07 -8.28 -1.51
C ARG A 174 17.26 -8.39 -2.45
N GLU A 175 17.51 -9.57 -3.00
CA GLU A 175 18.59 -9.80 -3.95
C GLU A 175 18.42 -8.95 -5.21
N GLU A 176 17.21 -8.87 -5.76
CA GLU A 176 16.88 -8.00 -6.88
C GLU A 176 17.17 -6.53 -6.59
N ILE A 177 16.69 -6.02 -5.45
CA ILE A 177 16.91 -4.63 -5.02
C ILE A 177 18.40 -4.35 -4.87
N LEU A 178 19.17 -5.24 -4.24
CA LEU A 178 20.60 -5.08 -4.04
C LEU A 178 21.37 -5.18 -5.37
N HIS A 179 20.93 -6.03 -6.29
CA HIS A 179 21.50 -6.10 -7.64
C HIS A 179 21.30 -4.78 -8.40
N LEU A 180 20.10 -4.23 -8.38
CA LEU A 180 19.81 -2.92 -8.97
C LEU A 180 20.61 -1.80 -8.30
N ALA A 181 20.74 -1.84 -6.98
CA ALA A 181 21.53 -0.84 -6.24
C ALA A 181 23.00 -0.84 -6.64
N LYS A 182 23.61 -2.02 -6.88
CA LYS A 182 25.01 -2.17 -7.34
C LYS A 182 25.24 -1.55 -8.72
N SER A 183 24.22 -1.48 -9.54
CA SER A 183 24.33 -0.93 -10.91
C SER A 183 24.36 0.60 -10.95
N GLY A 184 24.16 1.26 -9.82
CA GLY A 184 24.25 2.71 -9.70
C GLY A 184 25.69 3.21 -9.66
N ASN A 185 25.84 4.55 -9.56
CA ASN A 185 27.14 5.22 -9.45
C ASN A 185 27.16 6.20 -8.26
N ASP A 186 26.57 5.79 -7.12
CA ASP A 186 26.40 6.57 -5.92
C ASP A 186 26.97 5.86 -4.68
N ASP A 187 26.86 6.47 -3.51
CA ASP A 187 27.29 5.88 -2.24
C ASP A 187 26.59 4.56 -1.95
N GLN A 188 25.31 4.43 -2.32
CA GLN A 188 24.55 3.19 -2.13
C GLN A 188 25.13 2.05 -2.97
N ALA A 189 25.54 2.31 -4.22
CA ALA A 189 26.14 1.30 -5.09
C ALA A 189 27.42 0.72 -4.50
N ARG A 190 28.29 1.57 -3.95
CA ARG A 190 29.50 1.12 -3.25
C ARG A 190 29.20 0.23 -2.05
N LEU A 191 28.21 0.61 -1.24
CA LEU A 191 27.81 -0.14 -0.05
C LEU A 191 27.12 -1.45 -0.42
N ALA A 192 26.29 -1.46 -1.47
CA ALA A 192 25.65 -2.66 -1.99
C ALA A 192 26.66 -3.67 -2.56
N ALA A 193 27.81 -3.21 -3.03
CA ALA A 193 28.89 -4.06 -3.50
C ALA A 193 29.70 -4.73 -2.36
N ASP A 194 29.53 -4.30 -1.12
CA ASP A 194 30.19 -4.90 0.07
C ASP A 194 29.21 -5.86 0.80
N PRO A 195 29.35 -7.19 0.61
CA PRO A 195 28.46 -8.16 1.26
C PRO A 195 28.53 -8.14 2.79
N ARG A 196 29.68 -7.77 3.38
CA ARG A 196 29.83 -7.69 4.84
C ARG A 196 29.05 -6.50 5.40
N PHE A 197 29.11 -5.35 4.73
CA PHE A 197 28.33 -4.19 5.10
C PHE A 197 26.82 -4.50 5.04
N VAL A 198 26.36 -5.10 3.93
CA VAL A 198 24.95 -5.48 3.75
C VAL A 198 24.50 -6.44 4.85
N ALA A 199 25.28 -7.51 5.11
CA ALA A 199 24.97 -8.48 6.16
C ALA A 199 24.84 -7.82 7.53
N ASN A 200 25.80 -6.98 7.92
CA ASN A 200 25.80 -6.28 9.21
C ASN A 200 24.60 -5.34 9.36
N VAL A 201 24.25 -4.59 8.30
CA VAL A 201 23.07 -3.70 8.31
C VAL A 201 21.79 -4.48 8.51
N LEU A 202 21.63 -5.59 7.80
CA LEU A 202 20.42 -6.43 7.87
C LEU A 202 20.32 -7.12 9.25
N GLU A 203 21.43 -7.69 9.76
CA GLU A 203 21.47 -8.35 11.07
C GLU A 203 21.12 -7.36 12.19
N ARG A 204 21.79 -6.23 12.25
CA ARG A 204 21.52 -5.17 13.23
C ARG A 204 20.05 -4.71 13.17
N THR A 205 19.50 -4.54 11.97
CA THR A 205 18.11 -4.10 11.82
C THR A 205 17.12 -5.17 12.31
N ARG A 206 17.40 -6.45 12.06
CA ARG A 206 16.60 -7.57 12.58
C ARG A 206 16.65 -7.66 14.10
N GLU A 207 17.84 -7.55 14.71
CA GLU A 207 18.02 -7.56 16.15
C GLU A 207 17.28 -6.42 16.86
N MET A 208 17.32 -5.21 16.27
CA MET A 208 16.58 -4.06 16.81
C MET A 208 15.08 -4.15 16.59
N GLY A 209 14.61 -4.88 15.56
CA GLY A 209 13.21 -4.97 15.18
C GLY A 209 12.63 -3.69 14.55
N PHE A 210 13.49 -2.78 14.09
CA PHE A 210 13.13 -1.56 13.36
C PHE A 210 14.33 -1.04 12.57
N GLY A 211 14.08 -0.34 11.48
CA GLY A 211 15.11 0.36 10.73
C GLY A 211 15.54 1.63 11.45
N SER A 212 16.84 1.89 11.49
CA SER A 212 17.40 3.10 12.09
C SER A 212 18.46 3.75 11.18
N ASN A 213 18.57 5.06 11.28
CA ASN A 213 19.67 5.85 10.76
C ASN A 213 20.03 6.91 11.80
N ASP A 214 21.28 6.99 12.19
CA ASP A 214 21.79 7.93 13.19
C ASP A 214 22.93 8.77 12.59
N GLY A 215 22.66 9.45 11.46
CA GLY A 215 23.64 10.25 10.73
C GLY A 215 24.56 9.47 9.79
N GLU A 216 24.26 8.19 9.55
CA GLU A 216 25.05 7.33 8.67
C GLU A 216 24.87 7.66 7.19
N TRP A 217 23.82 8.41 6.84
CA TRP A 217 23.64 8.96 5.51
C TRP A 217 24.44 10.25 5.35
N THR A 218 25.58 10.15 4.70
CA THR A 218 26.61 11.23 4.64
C THR A 218 26.09 12.57 4.13
N SER A 219 25.20 12.58 3.14
CA SER A 219 24.57 13.81 2.64
C SER A 219 23.52 14.39 3.61
N GLN A 220 23.12 13.65 4.64
CA GLN A 220 22.09 13.99 5.62
C GLN A 220 22.52 13.65 7.06
N HIS A 221 23.80 13.84 7.39
CA HIS A 221 24.41 13.43 8.65
C HIS A 221 23.79 14.03 9.93
N LYS A 222 23.02 15.11 9.82
CA LYS A 222 22.31 15.75 10.95
C LYS A 222 20.98 15.10 11.26
N ILE A 223 20.53 14.16 10.43
CA ILE A 223 19.20 13.55 10.50
C ILE A 223 19.33 12.16 11.12
N GLY A 224 18.53 11.92 12.15
CA GLY A 224 18.19 10.59 12.64
C GLY A 224 16.79 10.17 12.19
N ALA A 225 16.57 8.88 12.09
CA ALA A 225 15.27 8.32 11.80
C ALA A 225 15.11 6.93 12.39
N ILE A 226 13.86 6.58 12.72
CA ILE A 226 13.41 5.21 12.97
C ILE A 226 12.28 4.87 12.00
N ALA A 227 12.17 3.61 11.60
CA ALA A 227 11.22 3.18 10.59
C ALA A 227 10.70 1.78 10.85
N LEU A 228 9.44 1.53 10.46
CA LEU A 228 8.81 0.22 10.47
C LEU A 228 8.14 -0.06 9.12
N PRO A 229 8.18 -1.31 8.65
CA PRO A 229 7.45 -1.73 7.46
C PRO A 229 5.94 -1.74 7.72
N ILE A 230 5.16 -1.55 6.67
CA ILE A 230 3.72 -1.83 6.62
C ILE A 230 3.56 -3.16 5.89
N LEU A 231 2.94 -4.12 6.53
CA LEU A 231 2.70 -5.43 5.94
C LEU A 231 1.24 -5.58 5.51
N HIS A 232 1.02 -6.09 4.31
CA HIS A 232 -0.28 -6.53 3.84
C HIS A 232 -0.21 -8.01 3.48
N HIS A 233 -0.95 -8.84 4.20
CA HIS A 233 -0.84 -10.31 4.10
C HIS A 233 0.59 -10.86 4.23
N GLY A 234 1.40 -10.24 5.10
CA GLY A 234 2.79 -10.64 5.32
C GLY A 234 3.80 -10.11 4.30
N VAL A 235 3.36 -9.36 3.28
CA VAL A 235 4.22 -8.74 2.26
C VAL A 235 4.40 -7.25 2.58
N PRO A 236 5.63 -6.71 2.56
CA PRO A 236 5.85 -5.29 2.80
C PRO A 236 5.40 -4.46 1.60
N VAL A 237 4.40 -3.60 1.81
CA VAL A 237 3.84 -2.69 0.80
C VAL A 237 4.37 -1.27 0.91
N GLY A 238 4.97 -0.93 2.03
CA GLY A 238 5.54 0.38 2.28
C GLY A 238 6.23 0.45 3.64
N VAL A 239 6.71 1.64 3.99
CA VAL A 239 7.39 1.92 5.26
C VAL A 239 6.93 3.27 5.79
N ILE A 240 6.68 3.36 7.09
CA ILE A 240 6.54 4.65 7.78
C ILE A 240 7.80 4.90 8.60
N ASN A 241 8.35 6.09 8.47
CA ASN A 241 9.46 6.58 9.29
C ASN A 241 9.08 7.83 10.10
N VAL A 242 9.77 8.04 11.21
CA VAL A 242 9.79 9.30 11.96
C VAL A 242 11.20 9.87 11.85
N VAL A 243 11.29 11.13 11.43
CA VAL A 243 12.55 11.82 11.15
C VAL A 243 12.80 12.90 12.20
N TYR A 244 14.03 13.00 12.72
CA TYR A 244 14.41 13.95 13.75
C TYR A 244 15.82 14.46 13.53
N LEU A 245 16.20 15.52 14.27
CA LEU A 245 17.59 16.01 14.29
C LEU A 245 18.38 15.30 15.39
N ASN A 246 19.53 14.70 15.06
CA ASN A 246 20.41 13.99 16.01
C ASN A 246 20.87 14.89 17.16
N GLN A 247 20.96 16.19 16.92
CA GLN A 247 21.31 17.17 17.97
C GLN A 247 20.20 17.38 19.00
N ALA A 248 18.96 17.11 18.65
CA ALA A 248 17.79 17.31 19.50
C ALA A 248 17.28 16.03 20.15
N VAL A 249 17.46 14.88 19.51
CA VAL A 249 16.95 13.59 19.94
C VAL A 249 17.97 12.51 19.64
N THR A 250 18.40 11.76 20.65
CA THR A 250 19.25 10.58 20.47
C THR A 250 18.43 9.38 19.98
N LEU A 251 19.06 8.41 19.33
CA LEU A 251 18.40 7.18 18.91
C LEU A 251 17.71 6.47 20.09
N LYS A 252 18.35 6.41 21.26
CA LYS A 252 17.78 5.82 22.48
C LYS A 252 16.47 6.53 22.90
N GLU A 253 16.44 7.83 22.77
CA GLU A 253 15.29 8.66 23.09
C GLU A 253 14.17 8.49 22.05
N ALA A 254 14.51 8.45 20.77
CA ALA A 254 13.58 8.18 19.68
C ALA A 254 12.92 6.81 19.86
N VAL A 255 13.68 5.78 20.20
CA VAL A 255 13.16 4.44 20.49
C VAL A 255 12.18 4.48 21.67
N ARG A 256 12.54 5.15 22.76
CA ARG A 256 11.67 5.24 23.94
C ARG A 256 10.37 5.99 23.67
N ARG A 257 10.44 7.11 22.93
CA ARG A 257 9.32 8.05 22.75
C ARG A 257 8.48 7.76 21.51
N PHE A 258 9.12 7.46 20.39
CA PHE A 258 8.44 7.43 19.09
C PHE A 258 8.13 6.00 18.64
N LEU A 259 8.96 5.01 18.95
CA LEU A 259 8.75 3.64 18.46
C LEU A 259 7.44 3.01 18.94
N PRO A 260 6.98 3.17 20.19
CA PRO A 260 5.68 2.65 20.62
C PRO A 260 4.52 3.26 19.83
N VAL A 261 4.56 4.58 19.58
CA VAL A 261 3.53 5.30 18.82
C VAL A 261 3.56 4.86 17.36
N LEU A 262 4.74 4.74 16.75
CA LEU A 262 4.91 4.25 15.38
C LEU A 262 4.39 2.81 15.22
N LYS A 263 4.68 1.92 16.18
CA LYS A 263 4.13 0.54 16.21
C LYS A 263 2.60 0.53 16.26
N HIS A 264 2.02 1.41 17.06
CA HIS A 264 0.56 1.54 17.13
C HIS A 264 -0.02 2.04 15.80
N THR A 265 0.59 3.06 15.20
CA THR A 265 0.20 3.59 13.89
C THR A 265 0.24 2.52 12.80
N ILE A 266 1.33 1.73 12.73
CA ILE A 266 1.46 0.62 11.77
C ILE A 266 0.32 -0.39 11.96
N LYS A 267 0.01 -0.81 13.19
CA LYS A 267 -1.09 -1.76 13.45
C LYS A 267 -2.45 -1.24 12.98
N LEU A 268 -2.72 0.05 13.15
CA LEU A 268 -3.97 0.66 12.66
C LEU A 268 -4.04 0.66 11.14
N VAL A 269 -2.94 0.99 10.47
CA VAL A 269 -2.84 0.99 9.01
C VAL A 269 -3.00 -0.44 8.47
N GLU A 270 -2.30 -1.42 9.03
CA GLU A 270 -2.38 -2.83 8.62
C GLU A 270 -3.79 -3.40 8.82
N ALA A 271 -4.48 -3.01 9.91
CA ALA A 271 -5.87 -3.40 10.13
C ALA A 271 -6.80 -2.86 9.04
N GLN A 272 -6.62 -1.60 8.62
CA GLN A 272 -7.39 -1.02 7.52
C GLN A 272 -7.06 -1.68 6.17
N LEU A 273 -5.79 -2.02 5.94
CA LEU A 273 -5.36 -2.73 4.73
C LEU A 273 -5.93 -4.15 4.67
N SER A 274 -6.04 -4.86 5.81
CA SER A 274 -6.55 -6.23 5.86
C SER A 274 -8.04 -6.35 5.53
N GLU A 275 -8.80 -5.26 5.62
CA GLU A 275 -10.20 -5.21 5.18
C GLU A 275 -10.36 -5.17 3.64
N LEU A 276 -9.25 -5.03 2.93
CA LEU A 276 -9.20 -4.92 1.48
C LEU A 276 -8.75 -6.25 0.84
N PRO A 277 -9.19 -6.54 -0.40
CA PRO A 277 -8.77 -7.75 -1.09
C PRO A 277 -7.25 -7.82 -1.21
N SER A 278 -6.68 -9.03 -1.10
CA SER A 278 -5.25 -9.26 -1.32
C SER A 278 -4.83 -8.81 -2.72
N LEU A 279 -3.78 -8.01 -2.80
CA LEU A 279 -3.16 -7.56 -4.06
C LEU A 279 -2.35 -8.68 -4.77
N GLN A 280 -2.41 -9.91 -4.24
CA GLN A 280 -1.72 -11.06 -4.83
C GLN A 280 -2.61 -11.71 -5.88
N ASN A 281 -2.30 -11.47 -7.12
CA ASN A 281 -2.36 -12.33 -8.32
C ASN A 281 -2.55 -11.49 -9.59
N GLN A 282 -1.47 -10.90 -10.05
CA GLN A 282 -1.30 -10.67 -11.48
C GLN A 282 0.15 -10.99 -11.89
#